data_7985c8b21acea4d9009bf02eedb3a6f1
#
_entry.id   7985c8b21acea4d9009bf02eedb3a6f1
#
_cell.length_a   1.000
_cell.length_b   1.000
_cell.length_c   1.000
_cell.angle_alpha   90.00
_cell.angle_beta   90.00
_cell.angle_gamma   90.00
#
_symmetry.space_group_name_H-M   'P 1'
#
loop_
_entity.id
_entity.type
_entity.pdbx_description
1 polymer ?
#
loop_
_entity_poly.entity_id
_entity_poly.type
_entity_poly.pdbx_seq_one_letter_code
_entity_poly.pdbx_strand_id
1 'polypeptide(L)'
;MTKVKISTDKGDMIAELYDNETPITANNFLSLIGKKFYDGLNFHRVITNFMIQGGCPNGVGNGGPGYTIECEVSAPKQYHDKGVLSMAHAGRNTGGSQFFICHSRQGTQHLDGN
;
A
#
# COMPACT_ATOMS: atom_id res chain seq x y z
N MET A 1 15.22 -7.68 2.83
CA MET A 1 14.03 -6.87 2.55
C MET A 1 14.45 -5.49 2.06
N THR A 2 13.77 -4.98 1.06
CA THR A 2 14.06 -3.65 0.52
C THR A 2 13.40 -2.59 1.38
N LYS A 3 14.13 -1.51 1.65
CA LYS A 3 13.60 -0.36 2.40
C LYS A 3 13.25 0.77 1.44
N VAL A 4 12.12 1.42 1.68
CA VAL A 4 11.72 2.60 0.94
C VAL A 4 11.42 3.73 1.89
N LYS A 5 11.63 4.95 1.43
CA LYS A 5 11.37 6.17 2.21
C LYS A 5 10.16 6.88 1.62
N ILE A 6 9.18 7.17 2.46
CA ILE A 6 8.00 7.94 2.09
C ILE A 6 8.14 9.32 2.72
N SER A 7 8.42 10.34 1.91
CA SER A 7 8.61 11.70 2.39
C SER A 7 7.31 12.48 2.22
N THR A 8 6.82 13.07 3.33
CA THR A 8 5.61 13.87 3.34
C THR A 8 5.89 15.22 3.98
N ASP A 9 4.97 16.15 3.83
CA ASP A 9 5.05 17.46 4.48
C ASP A 9 4.94 17.39 6.02
N LYS A 10 4.56 16.24 6.56
CA LYS A 10 4.47 16.00 8.00
C LYS A 10 5.58 15.11 8.54
N GLY A 11 6.55 14.77 7.71
CA GLY A 11 7.72 13.97 8.09
C GLY A 11 7.93 12.78 7.17
N ASP A 12 9.02 12.07 7.43
CA ASP A 12 9.45 10.93 6.64
C ASP A 12 9.07 9.61 7.33
N MET A 13 8.70 8.62 6.54
CA MET A 13 8.45 7.25 7.00
C MET A 13 9.36 6.30 6.25
N ILE A 14 9.82 5.25 6.96
CA ILE A 14 10.62 4.18 6.35
C ILE A 14 9.78 2.90 6.37
N ALA A 15 9.62 2.28 5.23
CA ALA A 15 8.92 1.01 5.10
C ALA A 15 9.87 -0.09 4.64
N GLU A 16 9.71 -1.30 5.20
CA GLU A 16 10.40 -2.50 4.74
C GLU A 16 9.41 -3.34 3.95
N LEU A 17 9.79 -3.72 2.74
CA LEU A 17 8.90 -4.48 1.86
C LEU A 17 9.17 -5.98 2.00
N TYR A 18 8.11 -6.79 1.99
CA TYR A 18 8.22 -8.25 2.01
C TYR A 18 8.48 -8.78 0.59
N ASP A 19 9.62 -8.39 0.01
CA ASP A 19 9.95 -8.70 -1.38
C ASP A 19 10.16 -10.19 -1.64
N ASN A 20 10.51 -10.99 -0.62
CA ASN A 20 10.59 -12.45 -0.76
C ASN A 20 9.23 -13.13 -0.68
N GLU A 21 8.30 -12.61 0.12
CA GLU A 21 6.99 -13.20 0.35
C GLU A 21 5.94 -12.66 -0.62
N THR A 22 6.11 -11.42 -1.08
CA THR A 22 5.20 -10.77 -2.02
C THR A 22 5.97 -10.12 -3.16
N PRO A 23 6.65 -10.94 -4.00
CA PRO A 23 7.53 -10.39 -5.04
C PRO A 23 6.80 -9.58 -6.10
N ILE A 24 5.60 -9.97 -6.51
CA ILE A 24 4.83 -9.24 -7.53
C ILE A 24 4.44 -7.87 -6.99
N THR A 25 3.89 -7.83 -5.80
CA THR A 25 3.45 -6.59 -5.14
C THR A 25 4.63 -5.66 -4.87
N ALA A 26 5.71 -6.20 -4.29
CA ALA A 26 6.89 -5.40 -3.96
C ALA A 26 7.57 -4.86 -5.21
N ASN A 27 7.74 -5.69 -6.24
CA ASN A 27 8.37 -5.25 -7.49
C ASN A 27 7.52 -4.20 -8.21
N ASN A 28 6.20 -4.33 -8.18
CA ASN A 28 5.31 -3.31 -8.74
C ASN A 28 5.47 -1.98 -8.02
N PHE A 29 5.48 -2.01 -6.69
CA PHE A 29 5.64 -0.80 -5.88
C PHE A 29 6.99 -0.12 -6.17
N LEU A 30 8.08 -0.90 -6.20
CA LEU A 30 9.41 -0.39 -6.50
C LEU A 30 9.50 0.18 -7.93
N SER A 31 8.87 -0.47 -8.91
CA SER A 31 8.82 0.01 -10.28
C SER A 31 8.13 1.36 -10.38
N LEU A 32 7.00 1.53 -9.68
CA LEU A 32 6.28 2.80 -9.65
C LEU A 32 7.08 3.90 -8.96
N ILE A 33 7.82 3.56 -7.90
CA ILE A 33 8.73 4.50 -7.23
C ILE A 33 9.81 4.96 -8.21
N GLY A 34 10.40 4.04 -8.96
CA GLY A 34 11.44 4.35 -9.93
C GLY A 34 10.97 5.26 -11.06
N LYS A 35 9.68 5.20 -11.39
CA LYS A 35 9.05 6.07 -12.39
C LYS A 35 8.55 7.38 -11.82
N LYS A 36 8.77 7.62 -10.53
CA LYS A 36 8.27 8.79 -9.78
C LYS A 36 6.75 8.90 -9.81
N PHE A 37 6.07 7.79 -9.91
CA PHE A 37 4.61 7.73 -10.00
C PHE A 37 3.93 8.35 -8.77
N TYR A 38 4.50 8.11 -7.58
CA TYR A 38 3.92 8.57 -6.32
C TYR A 38 4.27 10.02 -5.97
N ASP A 39 5.21 10.64 -6.67
CA ASP A 39 5.63 12.00 -6.34
C ASP A 39 4.48 12.98 -6.56
N GLY A 40 4.23 13.82 -5.57
CA GLY A 40 3.16 14.82 -5.61
C GLY A 40 1.77 14.31 -5.31
N LEU A 41 1.61 13.01 -5.04
CA LEU A 41 0.31 12.45 -4.67
C LEU A 41 0.01 12.68 -3.18
N ASN A 42 -1.27 12.60 -2.82
CA ASN A 42 -1.71 12.81 -1.45
C ASN A 42 -2.31 11.54 -0.85
N PHE A 43 -2.50 11.55 0.47
CA PHE A 43 -3.32 10.56 1.15
C PHE A 43 -4.77 11.03 1.08
N HIS A 44 -5.48 10.55 0.07
CA HIS A 44 -6.84 11.00 -0.23
C HIS A 44 -7.90 10.47 0.72
N ARG A 45 -7.56 9.46 1.54
CA ARG A 45 -8.50 8.86 2.47
C ARG A 45 -7.83 8.63 3.81
N VAL A 46 -8.37 9.25 4.87
CA VAL A 46 -7.83 9.12 6.23
C VAL A 46 -9.00 8.79 7.15
N ILE A 47 -8.95 7.62 7.79
CA ILE A 47 -10.01 7.16 8.71
C ILE A 47 -9.38 6.84 10.06
N THR A 48 -9.82 7.53 11.09
CA THR A 48 -9.33 7.36 12.47
C THR A 48 -9.52 5.91 12.92
N ASN A 49 -8.50 5.35 13.58
CA ASN A 49 -8.46 3.97 14.09
C ASN A 49 -8.61 2.91 13.01
N PHE A 50 -8.39 3.26 11.76
CA PHE A 50 -8.42 2.33 10.64
C PHE A 50 -7.14 2.46 9.81
N MET A 51 -7.06 3.42 8.90
CA MET A 51 -5.91 3.53 8.01
C MET A 51 -5.81 4.90 7.33
N ILE A 52 -4.67 5.16 6.70
CA ILE A 52 -4.52 6.23 5.72
C ILE A 52 -4.21 5.60 4.37
N GLN A 53 -4.83 6.07 3.31
CA GLN A 53 -4.72 5.51 1.97
C GLN A 53 -4.27 6.55 0.96
N GLY A 54 -3.34 6.19 0.11
CA GLY A 54 -2.80 7.06 -0.92
C GLY A 54 -2.42 6.29 -2.19
N GLY A 55 -1.67 6.96 -3.08
CA GLY A 55 -1.19 6.34 -4.31
C GLY A 55 -2.16 6.39 -5.47
N CYS A 56 -3.25 7.14 -5.37
CA CYS A 56 -4.18 7.34 -6.46
C CYS A 56 -3.74 8.53 -7.31
N PRO A 57 -3.48 8.35 -8.62
CA PRO A 57 -2.91 9.43 -9.45
C PRO A 57 -3.84 10.64 -9.61
N ASN A 58 -5.15 10.45 -9.51
CA ASN A 58 -6.08 11.59 -9.56
C ASN A 58 -6.56 12.05 -8.18
N GLY A 59 -6.08 11.42 -7.11
CA GLY A 59 -6.31 11.89 -5.74
C GLY A 59 -7.71 11.68 -5.19
N VAL A 60 -8.57 10.89 -5.85
CA VAL A 60 -9.96 10.69 -5.41
C VAL A 60 -10.33 9.21 -5.21
N GLY A 61 -9.38 8.32 -5.39
CA GLY A 61 -9.56 6.91 -5.04
C GLY A 61 -9.96 5.98 -6.19
N ASN A 62 -10.18 6.50 -7.38
CA ASN A 62 -10.61 5.70 -8.53
C ASN A 62 -9.55 5.54 -9.62
N GLY A 63 -8.34 6.00 -9.40
CA GLY A 63 -7.26 5.92 -10.39
C GLY A 63 -6.22 4.86 -10.03
N GLY A 64 -5.41 4.52 -11.00
CA GLY A 64 -4.33 3.55 -10.87
C GLY A 64 -3.30 3.70 -11.97
N PRO A 65 -2.36 2.75 -12.09
CA PRO A 65 -1.24 2.86 -13.02
C PRO A 65 -1.59 2.42 -14.45
N GLY A 66 -2.84 2.02 -14.71
CA GLY A 66 -3.28 1.56 -16.02
C GLY A 66 -3.24 0.03 -16.18
N TYR A 67 -2.93 -0.70 -15.12
CA TYR A 67 -2.92 -2.16 -15.07
C TYR A 67 -3.26 -2.64 -13.67
N THR A 68 -3.45 -3.95 -13.51
CA THR A 68 -3.67 -4.56 -12.20
C THR A 68 -2.66 -5.68 -11.95
N ILE A 69 -2.47 -6.05 -10.68
CA ILE A 69 -1.59 -7.13 -10.27
C ILE A 69 -2.37 -8.19 -9.50
N GLU A 70 -1.81 -9.41 -9.47
CA GLU A 70 -2.39 -10.53 -8.70
C GLU A 70 -2.24 -10.31 -7.20
N CYS A 71 -3.21 -10.81 -6.44
CA CYS A 71 -3.13 -10.85 -4.98
C CYS A 71 -2.08 -11.85 -4.51
N GLU A 72 -1.33 -11.49 -3.47
CA GLU A 72 -0.32 -12.34 -2.83
C GLU A 72 -0.64 -12.42 -1.33
N VAL A 73 -1.78 -13.04 -0.97
CA VAL A 73 -2.34 -13.00 0.38
C VAL A 73 -2.16 -14.30 1.17
N SER A 74 -1.45 -15.28 0.62
CA SER A 74 -1.29 -16.60 1.24
C SER A 74 0.02 -16.77 2.01
N ALA A 75 0.93 -15.82 1.97
CA ALA A 75 2.20 -15.90 2.67
C ALA A 75 2.00 -15.70 4.18
N PRO A 76 2.86 -16.34 5.01
CA PRO A 76 2.83 -16.09 6.46
C PRO A 76 3.26 -14.65 6.77
N LYS A 77 2.91 -14.17 7.96
CA LYS A 77 3.24 -12.81 8.44
C LYS A 77 2.54 -11.68 7.69
N GLN A 78 1.45 -11.97 7.00
CA GLN A 78 0.65 -10.94 6.35
C GLN A 78 -0.49 -10.46 7.25
N TYR A 79 -0.12 -9.84 8.37
CA TYR A 79 -1.07 -9.30 9.32
C TYR A 79 -1.22 -7.79 9.15
N HIS A 80 -2.44 -7.30 9.22
CA HIS A 80 -2.73 -5.88 9.17
C HIS A 80 -2.65 -5.29 10.58
N ASP A 81 -1.44 -5.08 11.05
CA ASP A 81 -1.15 -4.48 12.35
C ASP A 81 -0.81 -3.00 12.17
N LYS A 82 -0.73 -2.28 13.28
CA LYS A 82 -0.36 -0.86 13.27
C LYS A 82 0.98 -0.66 12.56
N GLY A 83 0.99 0.28 11.62
CA GLY A 83 2.19 0.59 10.84
C GLY A 83 2.42 -0.28 9.62
N VAL A 84 1.58 -1.28 9.37
CA VAL A 84 1.73 -2.15 8.20
C VAL A 84 1.26 -1.44 6.94
N LEU A 85 2.08 -1.52 5.90
CA LEU A 85 1.78 -1.03 4.56
C LEU A 85 1.14 -2.16 3.75
N SER A 86 -0.02 -1.91 3.17
CA SER A 86 -0.75 -2.92 2.40
C SER A 86 -1.32 -2.32 1.13
N MET A 87 -1.51 -3.15 0.11
CA MET A 87 -2.06 -2.68 -1.16
C MET A 87 -3.59 -2.66 -1.11
N ALA A 88 -4.17 -1.55 -1.55
CA ALA A 88 -5.61 -1.42 -1.70
C ALA A 88 -6.07 -2.04 -3.02
N HIS A 89 -7.25 -2.64 -3.02
CA HIS A 89 -7.86 -3.19 -4.23
C HIS A 89 -9.38 -3.16 -4.12
N ALA A 90 -10.05 -3.27 -5.27
CA ALA A 90 -11.52 -3.26 -5.36
C ALA A 90 -12.09 -4.67 -5.51
N GLY A 91 -11.33 -5.67 -5.15
CA GLY A 91 -11.66 -7.08 -5.27
C GLY A 91 -10.41 -7.87 -5.62
N ARG A 92 -10.55 -9.17 -5.82
CA ARG A 92 -9.40 -10.04 -6.04
C ARG A 92 -8.69 -9.69 -7.35
N ASN A 93 -7.36 -9.59 -7.30
CA ASN A 93 -6.50 -9.31 -8.44
C ASN A 93 -6.78 -7.96 -9.13
N THR A 94 -7.19 -6.95 -8.36
CA THR A 94 -7.46 -5.61 -8.89
C THR A 94 -6.53 -4.55 -8.30
N GLY A 95 -5.51 -4.94 -7.57
CA GLY A 95 -4.51 -4.01 -7.04
C GLY A 95 -3.73 -3.32 -8.14
N GLY A 96 -3.25 -2.12 -7.87
CA GLY A 96 -2.47 -1.32 -8.82
C GLY A 96 -1.44 -0.46 -8.10
N SER A 97 -1.77 0.80 -7.86
CA SER A 97 -0.86 1.75 -7.20
C SER A 97 -1.30 2.19 -5.82
N GLN A 98 -2.59 2.10 -5.50
CA GLN A 98 -3.09 2.58 -4.21
C GLN A 98 -2.65 1.65 -3.09
N PHE A 99 -2.25 2.24 -1.98
CA PHE A 99 -1.85 1.53 -0.78
C PHE A 99 -2.43 2.20 0.45
N PHE A 100 -2.43 1.48 1.56
CA PHE A 100 -2.83 2.06 2.83
C PHE A 100 -1.85 1.67 3.92
N ILE A 101 -1.77 2.50 4.95
CA ILE A 101 -0.95 2.26 6.14
C ILE A 101 -1.92 2.06 7.30
N CYS A 102 -1.82 0.91 7.96
CA CYS A 102 -2.71 0.55 9.05
C CYS A 102 -2.45 1.43 10.28
N HIS A 103 -3.52 1.93 10.89
CA HIS A 103 -3.44 2.77 12.07
C HIS A 103 -3.55 1.96 13.37
N SER A 104 -4.37 0.90 13.39
CA SER A 104 -4.51 0.05 14.56
C SER A 104 -4.84 -1.39 14.16
N ARG A 105 -4.34 -2.37 14.92
CA ARG A 105 -4.66 -3.78 14.71
C ARG A 105 -6.16 -4.05 14.87
N GLN A 106 -6.77 -3.44 15.89
CA GLN A 106 -8.20 -3.63 16.17
C GLN A 106 -9.08 -3.20 14.99
N GLY A 107 -8.71 -2.10 14.32
CA GLY A 107 -9.47 -1.59 13.17
C GLY A 107 -9.18 -2.32 11.86
N THR A 108 -8.07 -3.05 11.74
CA THR A 108 -7.59 -3.60 10.47
C THR A 108 -7.47 -5.12 10.43
N GLN A 109 -7.66 -5.83 11.55
CA GLN A 109 -7.48 -7.28 11.58
C GLN A 109 -8.42 -8.03 10.64
N HIS A 110 -9.58 -7.48 10.34
CA HIS A 110 -10.53 -8.08 9.39
C HIS A 110 -10.03 -8.13 7.95
N LEU A 111 -8.95 -7.41 7.65
CA LEU A 111 -8.34 -7.37 6.33
C LEU A 111 -7.35 -8.50 6.10
N ASP A 112 -6.98 -9.25 7.14
CA ASP A 112 -6.03 -10.36 7.00
C ASP A 112 -6.55 -11.37 5.98
N GLY A 113 -5.69 -11.77 5.04
CA GLY A 113 -6.05 -12.71 3.98
C GLY A 113 -6.79 -12.08 2.78
N ASN A 114 -6.88 -10.78 2.75
CA ASN A 114 -7.60 -10.09 1.66
C ASN A 114 -6.73 -9.16 0.82
#